data_91eb19532108b52bc1dfc585a9eee866
#
_entry.id   91eb19532108b52bc1dfc585a9eee866
#
_cell.length_a   1.000
_cell.length_b   1.000
_cell.length_c   1.000
_cell.angle_alpha   90.00
_cell.angle_beta   90.00
_cell.angle_gamma   90.00
#
_symmetry.space_group_name_H-M   'P 1'
#
loop_
_entity.id
_entity.type
_entity.pdbx_description
1 polymer ?
#
loop_
_entity_poly.entity_id
_entity_poly.type
_entity_poly.pdbx_seq_one_letter_code
_entity_poly.pdbx_strand_id
1 'polypeptide(L)'
;IFVPRSGGGAPVQENTALKEAVLYFPGCGGSLLSRTIGLSALGLLLRTGVAIILPEAHLCCGYPLLSSGADAQFASNMARNKKALQSTIACATKRGFRVTHIVTACGSCREGIERLEPSTLLGEGGGELVHLDVMQFVQGRMDANPDLFKGNILYHASCHPEWVGVHKVKGVQKQAGAIARLTGAAIEVSPGCCGESGMGAIASPLVYNTLRKRKMDVLEAALADYPAQSPILVGCPSCK
;
A
#
# COMPACT_ATOMS: atom_id res chain seq x y z
N ILE A 1 4.29 16.99 6.41
CA ILE A 1 4.35 17.08 4.94
C ILE A 1 5.80 16.92 4.53
N PHE A 2 6.06 15.99 3.61
CA PHE A 2 7.36 15.78 2.99
C PHE A 2 7.30 16.32 1.57
N VAL A 3 8.22 17.20 1.23
CA VAL A 3 8.33 17.79 -0.11
C VAL A 3 9.64 17.32 -0.72
N PRO A 4 9.61 16.80 -1.96
CA PRO A 4 10.84 16.44 -2.66
C PRO A 4 11.77 17.64 -2.77
N ARG A 5 13.07 17.43 -2.54
CA ARG A 5 14.06 18.48 -2.82
C ARG A 5 14.20 18.63 -4.32
N SER A 6 13.88 19.79 -4.85
CA SER A 6 14.26 20.16 -6.21
C SER A 6 15.79 20.22 -6.27
N GLY A 7 16.42 19.38 -7.08
CA GLY A 7 17.83 19.47 -7.36
C GLY A 7 18.12 20.79 -8.09
N GLY A 8 18.87 21.72 -7.46
CA GLY A 8 19.48 22.89 -8.09
C GLY A 8 18.55 24.04 -8.45
N GLY A 9 18.55 25.03 -7.61
CA GLY A 9 18.23 26.44 -7.68
C GLY A 9 17.65 27.03 -8.96
N ALA A 10 16.31 27.16 -9.01
CA ALA A 10 15.67 28.32 -9.63
C ALA A 10 14.66 28.88 -8.64
N PRO A 11 14.46 30.20 -8.54
CA PRO A 11 13.44 30.78 -7.67
C PRO A 11 12.08 30.30 -8.13
N VAL A 12 11.35 29.67 -7.21
CA VAL A 12 9.95 29.26 -7.42
C VAL A 12 9.15 30.54 -7.66
N GLN A 13 8.71 30.76 -8.89
CA GLN A 13 7.65 31.72 -9.16
C GLN A 13 6.44 31.31 -8.31
N GLU A 14 5.89 32.25 -7.56
CA GLU A 14 4.63 32.08 -6.82
C GLU A 14 3.51 31.83 -7.82
N ASN A 15 3.34 30.56 -8.19
CA ASN A 15 2.17 30.12 -8.93
C ASN A 15 1.06 29.94 -7.91
N THR A 16 -0.03 30.66 -8.04
CA THR A 16 -1.21 30.62 -7.17
C THR A 16 -1.96 29.28 -7.23
N ALA A 17 -1.55 28.35 -8.09
CA ALA A 17 -2.09 27.01 -8.16
C ALA A 17 -1.59 26.14 -6.98
N LEU A 18 -2.52 25.40 -6.33
CA LEU A 18 -2.19 24.46 -5.28
C LEU A 18 -1.24 23.37 -5.80
N LYS A 19 -0.17 23.07 -5.04
CA LYS A 19 0.78 22.00 -5.37
C LYS A 19 0.12 20.62 -5.17
N GLU A 20 0.34 19.72 -6.13
CA GLU A 20 -0.16 18.34 -6.00
C GLU A 20 0.47 17.66 -4.78
N ALA A 21 -0.36 16.94 -4.04
CA ALA A 21 0.06 16.14 -2.91
C ALA A 21 -0.70 14.81 -2.85
N VAL A 22 -0.05 13.83 -2.23
CA VAL A 22 -0.60 12.51 -1.98
C VAL A 22 -0.69 12.27 -0.49
N LEU A 23 -1.83 11.78 -0.02
CA LEU A 23 -1.98 11.32 1.35
C LEU A 23 -1.54 9.85 1.41
N TYR A 24 -0.41 9.59 2.05
CA TYR A 24 0.06 8.23 2.27
C TYR A 24 -0.49 7.67 3.57
N PHE A 25 -1.17 6.54 3.48
CA PHE A 25 -1.72 5.80 4.61
C PHE A 25 -0.87 4.56 4.89
N PRO A 26 0.11 4.60 5.80
CA PRO A 26 1.01 3.47 6.06
C PRO A 26 0.33 2.31 6.78
N GLY A 27 -0.76 2.56 7.50
CA GLY A 27 -1.40 1.58 8.36
C GLY A 27 -0.49 1.04 9.48
N CYS A 28 -0.99 0.09 10.27
CA CYS A 28 -0.19 -0.53 11.34
C CYS A 28 0.97 -1.39 10.80
N GLY A 29 0.77 -2.04 9.66
CA GLY A 29 1.80 -2.85 9.01
C GLY A 29 3.04 -2.05 8.65
N GLY A 30 2.87 -0.93 7.94
CA GLY A 30 3.96 -0.08 7.48
C GLY A 30 4.55 0.85 8.53
N SER A 31 3.81 1.17 9.60
CA SER A 31 4.28 2.11 10.62
C SER A 31 4.84 1.44 11.87
N LEU A 32 4.26 0.31 12.31
CA LEU A 32 4.62 -0.35 13.57
C LEU A 32 5.32 -1.69 13.35
N LEU A 33 4.72 -2.58 12.53
CA LEU A 33 5.18 -3.95 12.40
C LEU A 33 6.38 -4.09 11.45
N SER A 34 6.38 -3.38 10.35
CA SER A 34 7.43 -3.44 9.33
C SER A 34 7.78 -2.05 8.79
N ARG A 35 8.49 -1.27 9.60
CA ARG A 35 8.90 0.11 9.27
C ARG A 35 9.63 0.23 7.92
N THR A 36 10.38 -0.80 7.54
CA THR A 36 11.07 -0.84 6.24
C THR A 36 10.10 -0.72 5.07
N ILE A 37 8.92 -1.38 5.13
CA ILE A 37 7.90 -1.27 4.09
C ILE A 37 7.38 0.16 4.03
N GLY A 38 7.02 0.74 5.18
CA GLY A 38 6.52 2.12 5.24
C GLY A 38 7.51 3.15 4.70
N LEU A 39 8.79 3.04 5.09
CA LEU A 39 9.85 3.93 4.63
C LEU A 39 10.17 3.73 3.14
N SER A 40 10.17 2.49 2.64
CA SER A 40 10.38 2.20 1.22
C SER A 40 9.24 2.77 0.36
N ALA A 41 7.98 2.60 0.80
CA ALA A 41 6.84 3.19 0.11
C ALA A 41 6.92 4.72 0.10
N LEU A 42 7.26 5.35 1.23
CA LEU A 42 7.49 6.79 1.30
C LEU A 42 8.61 7.23 0.35
N GLY A 43 9.73 6.51 0.32
CA GLY A 43 10.84 6.78 -0.58
C GLY A 43 10.45 6.68 -2.06
N LEU A 44 9.68 5.66 -2.43
CA LEU A 44 9.16 5.52 -3.79
C LEU A 44 8.23 6.68 -4.16
N LEU A 45 7.31 7.05 -3.28
CA LEU A 45 6.39 8.17 -3.50
C LEU A 45 7.14 9.49 -3.67
N LEU A 46 8.14 9.77 -2.84
CA LEU A 46 8.96 11.00 -2.97
C LEU A 46 9.71 11.06 -4.31
N ARG A 47 10.12 9.92 -4.86
CA ARG A 47 10.79 9.88 -6.18
C ARG A 47 9.87 10.24 -7.34
N THR A 48 8.55 10.22 -7.16
CA THR A 48 7.59 10.69 -8.18
C THR A 48 7.50 12.22 -8.26
N GLY A 49 8.19 12.96 -7.39
CA GLY A 49 8.18 14.41 -7.39
C GLY A 49 6.98 15.06 -6.71
N VAL A 50 6.03 14.29 -6.19
CA VAL A 50 4.84 14.83 -5.49
C VAL A 50 5.10 15.04 -4.00
N ALA A 51 4.38 15.99 -3.40
CA ALA A 51 4.42 16.17 -1.94
C ALA A 51 3.66 15.03 -1.25
N ILE A 52 4.20 14.53 -0.14
CA ILE A 52 3.59 13.44 0.64
C ILE A 52 3.08 13.98 1.96
N ILE A 53 1.84 13.68 2.25
CA ILE A 53 1.18 14.03 3.51
C ILE A 53 0.95 12.74 4.29
N LEU A 54 1.33 12.74 5.55
CA LEU A 54 1.01 11.68 6.50
C LEU A 54 -0.04 12.18 7.49
N PRO A 55 -0.97 11.32 7.92
CA PRO A 55 -1.81 11.62 9.08
C PRO A 55 -0.95 11.93 10.31
N GLU A 56 -1.39 12.87 11.15
CA GLU A 56 -0.66 13.21 12.39
C GLU A 56 -0.68 12.08 13.40
N ALA A 57 -1.82 11.38 13.48
CA ALA A 57 -2.00 10.24 14.37
C ALA A 57 -1.75 8.92 13.61
N HIS A 58 -1.31 7.91 14.37
CA HIS A 58 -1.33 6.55 13.86
C HIS A 58 -2.76 6.08 13.62
N LEU A 59 -3.05 5.66 12.38
CA LEU A 59 -4.35 5.15 11.97
C LEU A 59 -4.24 3.69 11.56
N CYS A 60 -5.20 2.89 11.99
CA CYS A 60 -5.37 1.50 11.54
C CYS A 60 -6.54 1.41 10.58
N CYS A 61 -6.40 0.69 9.48
CA CYS A 61 -7.48 0.49 8.51
C CYS A 61 -8.69 -0.28 9.09
N GLY A 62 -8.54 -0.91 10.25
CA GLY A 62 -9.62 -1.65 10.91
C GLY A 62 -9.91 -3.03 10.31
N TYR A 63 -9.22 -3.46 9.27
CA TYR A 63 -9.48 -4.75 8.62
C TYR A 63 -9.51 -5.95 9.60
N PRO A 64 -8.63 -6.07 10.61
CA PRO A 64 -8.72 -7.13 11.60
C PRO A 64 -10.05 -7.15 12.38
N LEU A 65 -10.63 -5.98 12.66
CA LEU A 65 -11.94 -5.88 13.30
C LEU A 65 -13.04 -6.40 12.36
N LEU A 66 -13.01 -5.97 11.10
CA LEU A 66 -13.96 -6.44 10.07
C LEU A 66 -13.87 -7.95 9.90
N SER A 67 -12.68 -8.50 9.76
CA SER A 67 -12.48 -9.95 9.54
C SER A 67 -12.84 -10.82 10.76
N SER A 68 -12.88 -10.25 11.96
CA SER A 68 -13.30 -10.94 13.18
C SER A 68 -14.78 -10.76 13.51
N GLY A 69 -15.55 -10.05 12.67
CA GLY A 69 -16.98 -9.79 12.92
C GLY A 69 -17.23 -8.74 14.01
N ALA A 70 -16.24 -7.95 14.37
CA ALA A 70 -16.37 -6.86 15.36
C ALA A 70 -16.91 -5.57 14.69
N ASP A 71 -18.11 -5.65 14.12
CA ASP A 71 -18.67 -4.62 13.24
C ASP A 71 -18.84 -3.27 13.92
N ALA A 72 -19.27 -3.23 15.18
CA ALA A 72 -19.44 -1.98 15.92
C ALA A 72 -18.10 -1.26 16.15
N GLN A 73 -17.05 -2.02 16.49
CA GLN A 73 -15.69 -1.50 16.66
C GLN A 73 -15.10 -1.06 15.32
N PHE A 74 -15.37 -1.80 14.25
CA PHE A 74 -14.98 -1.42 12.90
C PHE A 74 -15.63 -0.10 12.49
N ALA A 75 -16.95 0.05 12.65
CA ALA A 75 -17.67 1.29 12.36
C ALA A 75 -17.13 2.49 13.14
N SER A 76 -16.87 2.32 14.44
CA SER A 76 -16.25 3.35 15.28
C SER A 76 -14.85 3.74 14.80
N ASN A 77 -14.03 2.74 14.42
CA ASN A 77 -12.70 2.99 13.85
C ASN A 77 -12.78 3.75 12.51
N MET A 78 -13.73 3.40 11.64
CA MET A 78 -13.95 4.10 10.37
C MET A 78 -14.35 5.56 10.58
N ALA A 79 -15.27 5.84 11.50
CA ALA A 79 -15.68 7.20 11.82
C ALA A 79 -14.49 8.06 12.32
N ARG A 80 -13.64 7.49 13.19
CA ARG A 80 -12.44 8.15 13.69
C ARG A 80 -11.43 8.40 12.55
N ASN A 81 -11.20 7.40 11.70
CA ASN A 81 -10.30 7.53 10.55
C ASN A 81 -10.79 8.61 9.58
N LYS A 82 -12.08 8.61 9.25
CA LYS A 82 -12.69 9.62 8.38
C LYS A 82 -12.43 11.03 8.89
N LYS A 83 -12.70 11.28 10.17
CA LYS A 83 -12.46 12.59 10.80
C LYS A 83 -10.98 12.99 10.76
N ALA A 84 -10.07 12.06 11.10
CA ALA A 84 -8.63 12.33 11.11
C ALA A 84 -8.09 12.62 9.70
N LEU A 85 -8.53 11.86 8.68
CA LEU A 85 -8.12 12.06 7.31
C LEU A 85 -8.65 13.37 6.73
N GLN A 86 -9.92 13.71 7.01
CA GLN A 86 -10.51 15.01 6.62
C GLN A 86 -9.75 16.18 7.24
N SER A 87 -9.40 16.09 8.53
CA SER A 87 -8.59 17.12 9.21
C SER A 87 -7.21 17.25 8.58
N THR A 88 -6.57 16.12 8.26
CA THR A 88 -5.25 16.09 7.60
C THR A 88 -5.29 16.76 6.23
N ILE A 89 -6.31 16.44 5.42
CA ILE A 89 -6.52 17.02 4.09
C ILE A 89 -6.77 18.53 4.21
N ALA A 90 -7.65 18.96 5.11
CA ALA A 90 -7.95 20.37 5.33
C ALA A 90 -6.70 21.16 5.76
N CYS A 91 -5.86 20.59 6.63
CA CYS A 91 -4.59 21.19 7.02
C CYS A 91 -3.63 21.33 5.83
N ALA A 92 -3.57 20.32 4.96
CA ALA A 92 -2.75 20.36 3.75
C ALA A 92 -3.22 21.44 2.77
N THR A 93 -4.52 21.54 2.56
CA THR A 93 -5.13 22.57 1.69
C THR A 93 -4.82 23.99 2.19
N LYS A 94 -4.93 24.23 3.49
CA LYS A 94 -4.54 25.52 4.09
C LYS A 94 -3.05 25.87 3.89
N ARG A 95 -2.20 24.87 3.66
CA ARG A 95 -0.78 25.01 3.38
C ARG A 95 -0.44 25.08 1.88
N GLY A 96 -1.44 25.23 1.02
CA GLY A 96 -1.26 25.36 -0.42
C GLY A 96 -1.08 24.02 -1.15
N PHE A 97 -1.56 22.89 -0.58
CA PHE A 97 -1.49 21.60 -1.23
C PHE A 97 -2.89 21.09 -1.61
N ARG A 98 -3.00 20.55 -2.82
CA ARG A 98 -4.19 19.84 -3.28
C ARG A 98 -3.95 18.33 -3.18
N VAL A 99 -4.65 17.67 -2.29
CA VAL A 99 -4.58 16.21 -2.14
C VAL A 99 -5.42 15.56 -3.24
N THR A 100 -4.78 14.77 -4.09
CA THR A 100 -5.41 14.12 -5.25
C THR A 100 -5.60 12.63 -5.06
N HIS A 101 -4.75 12.01 -4.24
CA HIS A 101 -4.77 10.56 -4.03
C HIS A 101 -4.60 10.22 -2.55
N ILE A 102 -5.21 9.10 -2.14
CA ILE A 102 -4.84 8.36 -0.95
C ILE A 102 -4.12 7.09 -1.39
N VAL A 103 -2.93 6.83 -0.85
CA VAL A 103 -2.09 5.71 -1.26
C VAL A 103 -1.83 4.77 -0.10
N THR A 104 -1.99 3.48 -0.35
CA THR A 104 -1.70 2.40 0.61
C THR A 104 -0.58 1.50 0.08
N ALA A 105 0.10 0.78 0.97
CA ALA A 105 1.14 -0.21 0.64
C ALA A 105 0.83 -1.56 1.34
N CYS A 106 -0.45 -1.93 1.38
CA CYS A 106 -0.89 -3.14 2.05
C CYS A 106 -2.29 -3.53 1.55
N GLY A 107 -2.46 -4.77 1.10
CA GLY A 107 -3.73 -5.25 0.58
C GLY A 107 -4.89 -5.19 1.60
N SER A 108 -4.62 -5.49 2.89
CA SER A 108 -5.64 -5.33 3.94
C SER A 108 -6.00 -3.87 4.18
N CYS A 109 -5.02 -2.94 4.08
CA CYS A 109 -5.31 -1.52 4.17
C CYS A 109 -6.10 -1.01 2.97
N ARG A 110 -5.83 -1.54 1.77
CA ARG A 110 -6.65 -1.27 0.58
C ARG A 110 -8.14 -1.54 0.87
N GLU A 111 -8.44 -2.74 1.36
CA GLU A 111 -9.81 -3.15 1.68
C GLU A 111 -10.47 -2.21 2.73
N GLY A 112 -9.74 -1.89 3.79
CA GLY A 112 -10.25 -0.99 4.83
C GLY A 112 -10.46 0.45 4.34
N ILE A 113 -9.59 0.97 3.49
CA ILE A 113 -9.72 2.33 2.94
C ILE A 113 -10.83 2.42 1.89
N GLU A 114 -11.05 1.38 1.08
CA GLU A 114 -12.20 1.33 0.16
C GLU A 114 -13.54 1.48 0.90
N ARG A 115 -13.65 0.91 2.13
CA ARG A 115 -14.84 1.04 2.98
C ARG A 115 -15.05 2.44 3.57
N LEU A 116 -14.03 3.29 3.54
CA LEU A 116 -14.14 4.71 3.92
C LEU A 116 -14.75 5.58 2.83
N GLU A 117 -14.94 5.02 1.64
CA GLU A 117 -15.39 5.80 0.46
C GLU A 117 -14.52 7.05 0.27
N PRO A 118 -13.27 6.90 -0.20
CA PRO A 118 -12.28 7.99 -0.27
C PRO A 118 -12.79 9.27 -0.94
N SER A 119 -13.67 9.15 -1.94
CA SER A 119 -14.31 10.29 -2.62
C SER A 119 -15.07 11.21 -1.66
N THR A 120 -15.55 10.70 -0.52
CA THR A 120 -16.30 11.49 0.47
C THR A 120 -15.41 12.27 1.45
N LEU A 121 -14.09 12.07 1.41
CA LEU A 121 -13.14 12.69 2.35
C LEU A 121 -12.88 14.18 2.05
N LEU A 122 -13.05 14.61 0.82
CA LEU A 122 -12.81 15.99 0.40
C LEU A 122 -13.97 16.95 0.70
N GLY A 123 -15.14 16.43 1.08
CA GLY A 123 -16.35 17.22 1.27
C GLY A 123 -16.98 17.70 -0.05
N GLU A 124 -18.03 18.49 0.03
CA GLU A 124 -18.72 19.04 -1.12
C GLU A 124 -17.82 20.02 -1.89
N GLY A 125 -17.72 19.84 -3.20
CA GLY A 125 -16.90 20.69 -4.09
C GLY A 125 -15.39 20.41 -4.05
N GLY A 126 -14.91 19.45 -3.28
CA GLY A 126 -13.47 19.16 -3.11
C GLY A 126 -12.79 18.41 -4.26
N GLY A 127 -13.51 18.02 -5.29
CA GLY A 127 -13.01 17.20 -6.39
C GLY A 127 -13.01 15.70 -6.05
N GLU A 128 -12.25 14.92 -6.81
CA GLU A 128 -12.15 13.47 -6.62
C GLU A 128 -10.86 13.11 -5.90
N LEU A 129 -10.96 12.31 -4.83
CA LEU A 129 -9.83 11.69 -4.14
C LEU A 129 -9.75 10.22 -4.59
N VAL A 130 -8.73 9.89 -5.35
CA VAL A 130 -8.54 8.54 -5.90
C VAL A 130 -7.73 7.68 -4.94
N HIS A 131 -8.21 6.47 -4.65
CA HIS A 131 -7.44 5.51 -3.88
C HIS A 131 -6.61 4.62 -4.80
N LEU A 132 -5.31 4.48 -4.52
CA LEU A 132 -4.39 3.63 -5.26
C LEU A 132 -3.45 2.87 -4.32
N ASP A 133 -2.94 1.74 -4.78
CA ASP A 133 -1.74 1.12 -4.20
C ASP A 133 -0.47 1.90 -4.59
N VAL A 134 0.58 1.79 -3.77
CA VAL A 134 1.85 2.48 -4.04
C VAL A 134 2.44 2.11 -5.39
N MET A 135 2.43 0.82 -5.77
CA MET A 135 2.96 0.38 -7.08
C MET A 135 2.08 0.88 -8.23
N GLN A 136 0.77 0.90 -8.03
CA GLN A 136 -0.19 1.46 -8.99
C GLN A 136 0.04 2.95 -9.20
N PHE A 137 0.33 3.70 -8.14
CA PHE A 137 0.62 5.13 -8.22
C PHE A 137 1.96 5.42 -8.90
N VAL A 138 3.03 4.70 -8.52
CA VAL A 138 4.39 5.00 -9.01
C VAL A 138 4.64 4.52 -10.42
N GLN A 139 4.00 3.43 -10.87
CA GLN A 139 4.25 2.86 -12.20
C GLN A 139 3.95 3.83 -13.35
N GLY A 140 3.03 4.76 -13.17
CA GLY A 140 2.69 5.78 -14.17
C GLY A 140 3.53 7.06 -14.06
N ARG A 141 4.42 7.15 -13.07
CA ARG A 141 5.17 8.36 -12.71
C ARG A 141 6.68 8.14 -12.59
N MET A 142 7.14 6.91 -12.71
CA MET A 142 8.56 6.57 -12.66
C MET A 142 8.97 5.87 -13.95
N ASP A 143 10.17 6.21 -14.41
CA ASP A 143 10.79 5.52 -15.53
C ASP A 143 11.13 4.08 -15.14
N ALA A 144 11.00 3.21 -16.12
CA ALA A 144 11.46 1.83 -15.99
C ALA A 144 13.00 1.80 -15.89
N ASN A 145 13.51 0.94 -15.00
CA ASN A 145 14.92 0.62 -14.96
C ASN A 145 15.08 -0.90 -15.15
N PRO A 146 15.14 -1.37 -16.41
CA PRO A 146 15.20 -2.80 -16.71
C PRO A 146 16.47 -3.48 -16.23
N ASP A 147 17.46 -2.71 -15.80
CA ASP A 147 18.73 -3.22 -15.26
C ASP A 147 18.78 -3.18 -13.72
N LEU A 148 17.71 -2.74 -13.07
CA LEU A 148 17.69 -2.63 -11.61
C LEU A 148 17.82 -4.00 -10.94
N PHE A 149 17.20 -5.02 -11.51
CA PHE A 149 17.26 -6.39 -10.99
C PHE A 149 17.26 -7.41 -12.14
N LYS A 150 18.38 -8.10 -12.28
CA LYS A 150 18.54 -9.18 -13.28
C LYS A 150 18.37 -10.54 -12.61
N GLY A 151 17.17 -11.09 -12.67
CA GLY A 151 16.87 -12.38 -12.07
C GLY A 151 15.38 -12.62 -11.89
N ASN A 152 15.07 -13.71 -11.20
CA ASN A 152 13.70 -14.12 -10.90
C ASN A 152 13.31 -13.62 -9.50
N ILE A 153 12.10 -13.14 -9.38
CA ILE A 153 11.47 -12.80 -8.09
C ILE A 153 10.21 -13.63 -7.96
N LEU A 154 10.08 -14.35 -6.85
CA LEU A 154 8.84 -15.00 -6.48
C LEU A 154 7.93 -13.99 -5.80
N TYR A 155 6.81 -13.64 -6.45
CA TYR A 155 5.81 -12.74 -5.89
C TYR A 155 4.70 -13.54 -5.21
N HIS A 156 4.62 -13.49 -3.88
CA HIS A 156 3.50 -14.02 -3.13
C HIS A 156 2.29 -13.11 -3.30
N ALA A 157 1.32 -13.54 -4.10
CA ALA A 157 0.04 -12.84 -4.25
C ALA A 157 -0.78 -12.98 -2.97
N SER A 158 -0.93 -11.88 -2.22
CA SER A 158 -1.72 -11.87 -0.99
C SER A 158 -3.20 -12.16 -1.24
N CYS A 159 -3.92 -12.62 -0.21
CA CYS A 159 -5.35 -12.89 -0.31
C CYS A 159 -6.18 -11.62 -0.56
N HIS A 160 -5.65 -10.46 -0.17
CA HIS A 160 -6.13 -9.13 -0.49
C HIS A 160 -5.11 -8.46 -1.41
N PRO A 161 -5.25 -8.58 -2.74
CA PRO A 161 -4.30 -7.97 -3.67
C PRO A 161 -4.33 -6.45 -3.53
N GLU A 162 -3.18 -5.84 -3.71
CA GLU A 162 -2.94 -4.43 -3.44
C GLU A 162 -3.62 -3.52 -4.47
N TRP A 163 -3.69 -3.98 -5.72
CA TRP A 163 -4.21 -3.18 -6.84
C TRP A 163 -5.68 -2.82 -6.68
N VAL A 164 -5.98 -1.52 -6.74
CA VAL A 164 -7.32 -0.95 -6.59
C VAL A 164 -8.11 -0.97 -7.90
N GLY A 165 -9.42 -1.13 -7.82
CA GLY A 165 -10.34 -0.91 -8.93
C GLY A 165 -10.45 -2.07 -9.93
N VAL A 166 -9.85 -3.24 -9.65
CA VAL A 166 -9.95 -4.42 -10.53
C VAL A 166 -10.17 -5.71 -9.74
N HIS A 167 -10.72 -6.72 -10.41
CA HIS A 167 -10.88 -8.05 -9.83
C HIS A 167 -9.52 -8.65 -9.42
N LYS A 168 -9.52 -9.45 -8.35
CA LYS A 168 -8.35 -10.05 -7.70
C LYS A 168 -7.30 -10.61 -8.67
N VAL A 169 -7.67 -11.48 -9.59
CA VAL A 169 -6.74 -12.12 -10.53
C VAL A 169 -6.05 -11.08 -11.42
N LYS A 170 -6.83 -10.13 -11.97
CA LYS A 170 -6.29 -9.03 -12.78
C LYS A 170 -5.41 -8.09 -11.94
N GLY A 171 -5.76 -7.87 -10.68
CA GLY A 171 -4.97 -7.06 -9.75
C GLY A 171 -3.58 -7.63 -9.52
N VAL A 172 -3.49 -8.94 -9.26
CA VAL A 172 -2.22 -9.65 -9.09
C VAL A 172 -1.37 -9.57 -10.36
N GLN A 173 -1.97 -9.79 -11.53
CA GLN A 173 -1.26 -9.69 -12.81
C GLN A 173 -0.72 -8.28 -13.08
N LYS A 174 -1.54 -7.24 -12.80
CA LYS A 174 -1.12 -5.85 -12.94
C LYS A 174 0.02 -5.49 -11.98
N GLN A 175 -0.04 -5.95 -10.73
CA GLN A 175 1.00 -5.74 -9.74
C GLN A 175 2.31 -6.38 -10.18
N ALA A 176 2.29 -7.66 -10.56
CA ALA A 176 3.45 -8.39 -11.08
C ALA A 176 4.04 -7.69 -12.33
N GLY A 177 3.19 -7.31 -13.30
CA GLY A 177 3.60 -6.58 -14.49
C GLY A 177 4.22 -5.20 -14.19
N ALA A 178 3.69 -4.46 -13.23
CA ALA A 178 4.27 -3.18 -12.82
C ALA A 178 5.66 -3.36 -12.20
N ILE A 179 5.84 -4.37 -11.35
CA ILE A 179 7.13 -4.69 -10.75
C ILE A 179 8.13 -5.08 -11.83
N ALA A 180 7.76 -6.02 -12.72
CA ALA A 180 8.61 -6.45 -13.82
C ALA A 180 9.05 -5.27 -14.71
N ARG A 181 8.11 -4.39 -15.09
CA ARG A 181 8.39 -3.20 -15.89
C ARG A 181 9.37 -2.24 -15.20
N LEU A 182 9.15 -1.99 -13.90
CA LEU A 182 9.97 -1.02 -13.16
C LEU A 182 11.36 -1.54 -12.84
N THR A 183 11.56 -2.85 -12.74
CA THR A 183 12.82 -3.44 -12.22
C THR A 183 13.60 -4.28 -13.23
N GLY A 184 12.96 -4.74 -14.31
CA GLY A 184 13.53 -5.73 -15.24
C GLY A 184 13.48 -7.17 -14.74
N ALA A 185 12.96 -7.43 -13.52
CA ALA A 185 12.86 -8.77 -12.97
C ALA A 185 11.86 -9.65 -13.73
N ALA A 186 12.15 -10.94 -13.84
CA ALA A 186 11.16 -11.95 -14.20
C ALA A 186 10.34 -12.28 -12.94
N ILE A 187 9.02 -12.11 -13.02
CA ILE A 187 8.12 -12.29 -11.86
C ILE A 187 7.34 -13.58 -12.02
N GLU A 188 7.55 -14.50 -11.09
CA GLU A 188 6.70 -15.66 -10.90
C GLU A 188 5.73 -15.43 -9.75
N VAL A 189 4.46 -15.79 -9.92
CA VAL A 189 3.41 -15.57 -8.93
C VAL A 189 3.15 -16.84 -8.13
N SER A 190 3.37 -16.79 -6.82
CA SER A 190 2.96 -17.85 -5.89
C SER A 190 1.58 -17.54 -5.31
N PRO A 191 0.53 -18.26 -5.70
CA PRO A 191 -0.84 -18.03 -5.23
C PRO A 191 -1.06 -18.57 -3.81
N GLY A 192 -2.23 -18.28 -3.27
CA GLY A 192 -2.72 -18.83 -2.00
C GLY A 192 -2.44 -17.93 -0.80
N CYS A 193 -3.21 -18.17 0.27
CA CYS A 193 -3.10 -17.41 1.51
C CYS A 193 -1.82 -17.78 2.27
N CYS A 194 -1.18 -16.79 2.92
CA CYS A 194 -0.04 -17.03 3.81
C CYS A 194 -0.44 -17.70 5.14
N GLY A 195 -1.73 -17.71 5.46
CA GLY A 195 -2.26 -18.27 6.71
C GLY A 195 -2.18 -17.33 7.90
N GLU A 196 -1.62 -16.12 7.76
CA GLU A 196 -1.38 -15.22 8.90
C GLU A 196 -2.68 -14.65 9.49
N SER A 197 -3.70 -14.39 8.70
CA SER A 197 -5.06 -13.96 9.06
C SER A 197 -5.21 -13.03 10.28
N GLY A 198 -4.23 -12.20 10.57
CA GLY A 198 -4.25 -11.27 11.69
C GLY A 198 -4.35 -11.96 13.05
N MET A 199 -5.57 -12.18 13.56
CA MET A 199 -5.83 -12.82 14.85
C MET A 199 -5.91 -14.37 14.79
N GLY A 200 -5.70 -14.97 13.62
CA GLY A 200 -5.87 -16.41 13.40
C GLY A 200 -5.00 -17.28 14.30
N ALA A 201 -3.78 -16.85 14.58
CA ALA A 201 -2.85 -17.54 15.48
C ALA A 201 -3.40 -17.67 16.90
N ILE A 202 -4.17 -16.67 17.36
CA ILE A 202 -4.76 -16.65 18.71
C ILE A 202 -6.12 -17.34 18.71
N ALA A 203 -6.95 -17.05 17.70
CA ALA A 203 -8.33 -17.56 17.64
C ALA A 203 -8.39 -19.07 17.33
N SER A 204 -7.52 -19.57 16.48
CA SER A 204 -7.49 -20.98 16.08
C SER A 204 -6.08 -21.44 15.69
N PRO A 205 -5.19 -21.75 16.67
CA PRO A 205 -3.81 -22.13 16.42
C PRO A 205 -3.66 -23.33 15.46
N LEU A 206 -4.57 -24.29 15.52
CA LEU A 206 -4.54 -25.47 14.65
C LEU A 206 -4.77 -25.09 13.18
N VAL A 207 -5.79 -24.30 12.91
CA VAL A 207 -6.09 -23.82 11.54
C VAL A 207 -4.96 -22.93 11.03
N TYR A 208 -4.49 -22.02 11.86
CA TYR A 208 -3.35 -21.14 11.56
C TYR A 208 -2.11 -21.95 11.15
N ASN A 209 -1.67 -22.89 11.99
CA ASN A 209 -0.49 -23.71 11.71
C ASN A 209 -0.66 -24.57 10.44
N THR A 210 -1.86 -25.10 10.21
CA THR A 210 -2.17 -25.92 9.03
C THR A 210 -2.06 -25.09 7.74
N LEU A 211 -2.65 -23.89 7.72
CA LEU A 211 -2.59 -22.99 6.55
C LEU A 211 -1.16 -22.49 6.30
N ARG A 212 -0.46 -22.15 7.36
CA ARG A 212 0.94 -21.71 7.29
C ARG A 212 1.85 -22.80 6.76
N LYS A 213 1.74 -24.04 7.29
CA LYS A 213 2.52 -25.18 6.79
C LYS A 213 2.26 -25.40 5.30
N ARG A 214 0.99 -25.45 4.91
CA ARG A 214 0.62 -25.62 3.49
C ARG A 214 1.24 -24.54 2.59
N LYS A 215 1.29 -23.29 3.05
CA LYS A 215 1.93 -22.22 2.28
C LYS A 215 3.44 -22.35 2.23
N MET A 216 4.08 -22.79 3.32
CA MET A 216 5.51 -23.08 3.33
C MET A 216 5.85 -24.17 2.32
N ASP A 217 5.11 -25.28 2.31
CA ASP A 217 5.31 -26.38 1.36
C ASP A 217 5.24 -25.89 -0.11
N VAL A 218 4.29 -24.97 -0.42
CA VAL A 218 4.15 -24.35 -1.75
C VAL A 218 5.34 -23.44 -2.07
N LEU A 219 5.82 -22.65 -1.11
CA LEU A 219 6.96 -21.77 -1.33
C LEU A 219 8.26 -22.55 -1.50
N GLU A 220 8.48 -23.59 -0.69
CA GLU A 220 9.66 -24.47 -0.78
C GLU A 220 9.70 -25.15 -2.17
N ALA A 221 8.56 -25.69 -2.63
CA ALA A 221 8.48 -26.27 -3.97
C ALA A 221 8.75 -25.26 -5.09
N ALA A 222 8.19 -24.05 -5.00
CA ALA A 222 8.41 -23.00 -5.98
C ALA A 222 9.86 -22.49 -5.99
N LEU A 223 10.55 -22.50 -4.84
CA LEU A 223 11.93 -22.03 -4.73
C LEU A 223 12.98 -23.09 -5.04
N ALA A 224 12.58 -24.34 -5.26
CA ALA A 224 13.53 -25.42 -5.52
C ALA A 224 14.46 -25.15 -6.72
N ASP A 225 13.94 -24.46 -7.74
CA ASP A 225 14.69 -24.11 -8.96
C ASP A 225 15.29 -22.68 -8.91
N TYR A 226 15.17 -21.98 -7.77
CA TYR A 226 15.70 -20.64 -7.61
C TYR A 226 17.10 -20.66 -6.97
N PRO A 227 17.97 -19.72 -7.34
CA PRO A 227 19.23 -19.53 -6.60
C PRO A 227 18.98 -19.32 -5.10
N ALA A 228 19.88 -19.84 -4.27
CA ALA A 228 19.86 -19.57 -2.84
C ALA A 228 19.79 -18.04 -2.59
N GLN A 229 18.95 -17.63 -1.66
CA GLN A 229 18.71 -16.23 -1.32
C GLN A 229 17.92 -15.42 -2.36
N SER A 230 17.23 -16.08 -3.31
CA SER A 230 16.30 -15.37 -4.22
C SER A 230 15.21 -14.62 -3.43
N PRO A 231 14.89 -13.38 -3.79
CA PRO A 231 13.92 -12.59 -3.05
C PRO A 231 12.51 -13.11 -3.23
N ILE A 232 11.78 -13.18 -2.12
CA ILE A 232 10.32 -13.34 -2.14
C ILE A 232 9.71 -11.96 -1.89
N LEU A 233 8.91 -11.50 -2.83
CA LEU A 233 8.19 -10.23 -2.71
C LEU A 233 6.79 -10.48 -2.16
N VAL A 234 6.36 -9.65 -1.24
CA VAL A 234 5.01 -9.71 -0.64
C VAL A 234 4.37 -8.32 -0.67
N GLY A 235 3.08 -8.27 -0.94
CA GLY A 235 2.32 -7.02 -0.99
C GLY A 235 1.51 -6.73 0.28
N CYS A 236 1.68 -7.54 1.32
CA CYS A 236 1.01 -7.36 2.60
C CYS A 236 2.01 -7.55 3.75
N PRO A 237 2.13 -6.59 4.69
CA PRO A 237 3.02 -6.72 5.83
C PRO A 237 2.76 -7.95 6.70
N SER A 238 1.52 -8.43 6.75
CA SER A 238 1.20 -9.68 7.47
C SER A 238 1.72 -10.94 6.77
N CYS A 239 2.04 -10.87 5.48
CA CYS A 239 2.61 -12.00 4.74
C CYS A 239 4.15 -12.06 4.83
N LYS A 240 4.76 -11.04 5.40
CA LYS A 240 6.21 -10.96 5.61
C LYS A 240 6.61 -11.79 6.84
#